data_5c875d9dcd7ca5ecac380047c813853d
#
_entry.id   5c875d9dcd7ca5ecac380047c813853d
#
_cell.length_a   1.000
_cell.length_b   1.000
_cell.length_c   1.000
_cell.angle_alpha   90.00
_cell.angle_beta   90.00
_cell.angle_gamma   90.00
#
_symmetry.space_group_name_H-M   'P 1'
#
loop_
_entity.id
_entity.type
_entity.pdbx_description
1 polymer ?
#
loop_
_entity_poly.entity_id
_entity_poly.type
_entity_poly.pdbx_seq_one_letter_code
_entity_poly.pdbx_strand_id
1 'polypeptide(L)'
;NRSLNTVDLWIFIDEEINDSMMSELSNTKNNFQIPVKPNFRVKSESNIYGTCAGVHPKYGFVVFVTEDRGPNVEVYYLDGNGLNLLKTFSNGGESEGCVFDDENSTLFISEENVRGNLKAYKFDKNFDFVGKPFLIDSRRGQIFGDPEGVSIYKTDKNDGYIILSSQGDGKFNIYNRQAPYGFISSFKIIGNGSIDGVSDTDGIETLNYNLKCKDNKNQLDFCDDFPLGVMIVQDGYNYTGENKVNQNFKLVSFEQILDNLDVTR
;
A
#
# COMPACT_ATOMS: atom_id res chain seq x y z
N ASN A 1 6.28 13.65 -1.28
CA ASN A 1 7.58 14.13 -0.81
C ASN A 1 7.41 14.97 0.46
N ARG A 2 7.51 14.32 1.59
CA ARG A 2 7.28 14.91 2.92
C ARG A 2 8.19 16.10 3.20
N SER A 3 9.47 16.01 2.85
CA SER A 3 10.46 17.08 3.11
C SER A 3 10.19 18.37 2.34
N LEU A 4 9.60 18.31 1.16
CA LEU A 4 9.25 19.46 0.34
C LEU A 4 7.78 19.85 0.46
N ASN A 5 6.98 19.02 1.12
CA ASN A 5 5.53 19.13 1.19
C ASN A 5 4.88 19.19 -0.21
N THR A 6 5.31 18.28 -1.10
CA THR A 6 4.85 18.21 -2.48
C THR A 6 4.39 16.82 -2.86
N VAL A 7 3.38 16.75 -3.71
CA VAL A 7 3.02 15.55 -4.47
C VAL A 7 3.78 15.60 -5.79
N ASP A 8 4.66 14.63 -5.99
CA ASP A 8 5.51 14.52 -7.17
C ASP A 8 5.03 13.33 -8.00
N LEU A 9 4.84 13.52 -9.30
CA LEU A 9 4.41 12.50 -10.23
C LEU A 9 5.42 12.31 -11.35
N TRP A 10 5.83 11.06 -11.55
CA TRP A 10 6.64 10.62 -12.68
C TRP A 10 5.78 9.76 -13.61
N ILE A 11 5.84 10.04 -14.90
CA ILE A 11 5.17 9.24 -15.94
C ILE A 11 6.27 8.51 -16.70
N PHE A 12 6.22 7.18 -16.64
CA PHE A 12 7.10 6.32 -17.42
C PHE A 12 6.32 5.77 -18.60
N ILE A 13 6.89 5.88 -19.79
CA ILE A 13 6.35 5.27 -21.01
C ILE A 13 7.17 4.00 -21.23
N ASP A 14 6.51 2.87 -21.49
CA ASP A 14 7.16 1.54 -21.63
C ASP A 14 8.32 1.53 -22.63
N GLU A 15 8.28 2.38 -23.66
CA GLU A 15 9.35 2.52 -24.63
C GLU A 15 10.62 3.20 -24.06
N GLU A 16 10.52 3.90 -22.92
CA GLU A 16 11.64 4.54 -22.25
C GLU A 16 12.30 3.63 -21.20
N ILE A 17 11.63 2.57 -20.77
CA ILE A 17 12.20 1.51 -19.92
C ILE A 17 12.90 0.50 -20.86
N ASN A 18 13.99 0.95 -21.46
CA ASN A 18 14.73 0.12 -22.39
C ASN A 18 15.79 -0.72 -21.68
N ASP A 19 16.35 -1.69 -22.42
CA ASP A 19 17.40 -2.60 -21.95
C ASP A 19 18.63 -1.86 -21.38
N SER A 20 18.87 -0.61 -21.75
CA SER A 20 19.97 0.20 -21.25
C SER A 20 19.70 0.66 -19.81
N MET A 21 18.47 1.09 -19.46
CA MET A 21 18.09 1.39 -18.08
C MET A 21 18.14 0.14 -17.20
N MET A 22 17.67 -1.00 -17.71
CA MET A 22 17.74 -2.26 -16.97
C MET A 22 19.17 -2.74 -16.81
N SER A 23 20.06 -2.54 -17.80
CA SER A 23 21.47 -2.90 -17.69
C SER A 23 22.23 -1.96 -16.73
N GLU A 24 21.86 -0.70 -16.66
CA GLU A 24 22.40 0.25 -15.68
C GLU A 24 21.93 -0.08 -14.26
N LEU A 25 20.68 -0.48 -14.06
CA LEU A 25 20.17 -0.97 -12.78
C LEU A 25 20.88 -2.24 -12.31
N SER A 26 21.28 -3.13 -13.22
CA SER A 26 21.97 -4.39 -12.90
C SER A 26 23.47 -4.23 -12.63
N ASN A 27 24.10 -3.15 -13.07
CA ASN A 27 25.53 -2.91 -12.97
C ASN A 27 25.98 -2.12 -11.72
N THR A 28 25.11 -1.90 -10.75
CA THR A 28 25.36 -0.98 -9.64
C THR A 28 26.28 -1.58 -8.55
N LYS A 29 27.56 -1.50 -8.77
CA LYS A 29 28.54 -1.41 -7.67
C LYS A 29 28.71 0.02 -7.12
N ASN A 30 28.08 1.02 -7.71
CA ASN A 30 28.22 2.42 -7.32
C ASN A 30 26.85 3.10 -7.28
N ASN A 31 26.58 3.82 -6.20
CA ASN A 31 25.41 4.65 -5.91
C ASN A 31 24.68 5.16 -7.17
N PHE A 32 23.70 4.39 -7.64
CA PHE A 32 22.92 4.78 -8.79
C PHE A 32 21.89 5.82 -8.34
N GLN A 33 22.03 7.05 -8.78
CA GLN A 33 21.04 8.09 -8.63
C GLN A 33 20.38 8.33 -9.97
N ILE A 34 19.13 8.00 -10.11
CA ILE A 34 18.32 8.48 -11.24
C ILE A 34 17.93 9.92 -10.93
N PRO A 35 18.49 10.93 -11.60
CA PRO A 35 18.06 12.32 -11.43
C PRO A 35 16.75 12.53 -12.19
N VAL A 36 15.70 11.86 -11.78
CA VAL A 36 14.39 11.96 -12.44
C VAL A 36 13.68 13.17 -11.86
N LYS A 37 13.60 14.26 -12.64
CA LYS A 37 12.67 15.34 -12.31
C LYS A 37 11.25 14.80 -12.45
N PRO A 38 10.34 15.09 -11.49
CA PRO A 38 8.95 14.74 -11.68
C PRO A 38 8.38 15.45 -12.91
N ASN A 39 7.52 14.75 -13.66
CA ASN A 39 6.77 15.35 -14.76
C ASN A 39 5.86 16.45 -14.24
N PHE A 40 5.24 16.19 -13.09
CA PHE A 40 4.39 17.15 -12.41
C PHE A 40 4.73 17.22 -10.91
N ARG A 41 4.59 18.42 -10.37
CA ARG A 41 4.76 18.68 -8.93
C ARG A 41 3.72 19.69 -8.48
N VAL A 42 2.99 19.36 -7.41
CA VAL A 42 2.07 20.29 -6.76
C VAL A 42 2.40 20.38 -5.28
N LYS A 43 2.32 21.58 -4.72
CA LYS A 43 2.49 21.77 -3.28
C LYS A 43 1.16 21.40 -2.59
N SER A 44 1.23 20.56 -1.57
CA SER A 44 0.10 20.26 -0.70
C SER A 44 -0.22 21.45 0.20
N GLU A 45 -1.49 21.64 0.50
CA GLU A 45 -1.96 22.64 1.47
C GLU A 45 -1.73 22.17 2.90
N SER A 46 -1.84 20.83 3.12
CA SER A 46 -1.56 20.18 4.40
C SER A 46 -0.14 19.65 4.47
N ASN A 47 0.37 19.39 5.68
CA ASN A 47 1.61 18.64 5.84
C ASN A 47 1.41 17.19 5.44
N ILE A 48 2.14 16.70 4.45
CA ILE A 48 1.96 15.36 3.90
C ILE A 48 2.44 14.30 4.89
N TYR A 49 1.59 13.26 5.09
CA TYR A 49 1.93 12.05 5.83
C TYR A 49 1.92 10.83 4.91
N GLY A 50 0.77 10.25 4.65
CA GLY A 50 0.59 9.11 3.77
C GLY A 50 0.06 9.49 2.39
N THR A 51 0.12 8.55 1.46
CA THR A 51 -0.42 8.74 0.11
C THR A 51 -0.82 7.41 -0.51
N CYS A 52 -1.89 7.44 -1.29
CA CYS A 52 -2.28 6.37 -2.19
C CYS A 52 -2.86 6.92 -3.48
N ALA A 53 -3.02 6.07 -4.48
CA ALA A 53 -3.52 6.50 -5.78
C ALA A 53 -4.45 5.42 -6.37
N GLY A 54 -5.18 5.79 -7.40
CA GLY A 54 -6.03 4.89 -8.15
C GLY A 54 -6.69 5.56 -9.34
N VAL A 55 -7.67 4.89 -9.92
CA VAL A 55 -8.37 5.38 -11.11
C VAL A 55 -9.87 5.52 -10.83
N HIS A 56 -10.41 6.72 -11.05
CA HIS A 56 -11.83 6.99 -10.92
C HIS A 56 -12.47 7.18 -12.31
N PRO A 57 -13.66 6.64 -12.58
CA PRO A 57 -14.25 6.67 -13.92
C PRO A 57 -14.39 8.07 -14.55
N LYS A 58 -14.60 9.11 -13.75
CA LYS A 58 -14.77 10.49 -14.23
C LYS A 58 -13.45 11.27 -14.31
N TYR A 59 -12.58 11.09 -13.31
CA TYR A 59 -11.39 11.93 -13.15
C TYR A 59 -10.10 11.23 -13.59
N GLY A 60 -10.17 9.96 -14.01
CA GLY A 60 -8.98 9.19 -14.34
C GLY A 60 -8.11 8.98 -13.11
N PHE A 61 -6.82 9.22 -13.25
CA PHE A 61 -5.85 9.05 -12.15
C PHE A 61 -6.10 10.05 -11.03
N VAL A 62 -6.30 9.52 -9.83
CA VAL A 62 -6.51 10.29 -8.59
C VAL A 62 -5.47 9.92 -7.55
N VAL A 63 -5.06 10.90 -6.75
CA VAL A 63 -4.09 10.75 -5.66
C VAL A 63 -4.73 11.27 -4.38
N PHE A 64 -4.63 10.48 -3.32
CA PHE A 64 -5.05 10.85 -1.97
C PHE A 64 -3.80 11.13 -1.13
N VAL A 65 -3.86 12.19 -0.35
CA VAL A 65 -2.77 12.61 0.53
C VAL A 65 -3.34 12.85 1.92
N THR A 66 -2.80 12.19 2.92
CA THR A 66 -3.21 12.37 4.31
C THR A 66 -2.33 13.40 5.02
N GLU A 67 -2.87 14.04 6.03
CA GLU A 67 -2.21 15.10 6.80
C GLU A 67 -1.48 14.55 8.02
N ASP A 68 -0.20 14.93 8.17
CA ASP A 68 0.60 14.69 9.37
C ASP A 68 0.01 15.45 10.57
N ARG A 69 -0.34 14.74 11.61
CA ARG A 69 -0.95 15.26 12.86
C ARG A 69 -2.27 16.01 12.66
N GLY A 70 -2.92 15.75 11.55
CA GLY A 70 -4.19 16.38 11.22
C GLY A 70 -5.21 15.42 10.60
N PRO A 71 -6.47 15.84 10.52
CA PRO A 71 -7.53 14.96 10.04
C PRO A 71 -7.75 15.07 8.53
N ASN A 72 -7.05 15.93 7.81
CA ASN A 72 -7.38 16.24 6.44
C ASN A 72 -6.88 15.17 5.47
N VAL A 73 -7.66 14.95 4.43
CA VAL A 73 -7.32 14.16 3.26
C VAL A 73 -7.54 15.01 2.03
N GLU A 74 -6.48 15.31 1.32
CA GLU A 74 -6.53 16.02 0.04
C GLU A 74 -6.65 15.00 -1.10
N VAL A 75 -7.47 15.33 -2.08
CA VAL A 75 -7.63 14.51 -3.29
C VAL A 75 -7.24 15.33 -4.48
N TYR A 76 -6.30 14.80 -5.25
CA TYR A 76 -5.84 15.38 -6.50
C TYR A 76 -6.27 14.50 -7.67
N TYR A 77 -6.45 15.09 -8.84
CA TYR A 77 -6.61 14.38 -10.10
C TYR A 77 -5.60 14.88 -11.13
N LEU A 78 -5.24 14.01 -12.04
CA LEU A 78 -4.33 14.32 -13.14
C LEU A 78 -5.12 14.74 -14.37
N ASP A 79 -4.79 15.90 -14.94
CA ASP A 79 -5.22 16.30 -16.27
C ASP A 79 -4.02 16.63 -17.20
N GLY A 80 -4.27 17.13 -18.38
CA GLY A 80 -3.21 17.48 -19.34
C GLY A 80 -2.23 18.55 -18.86
N ASN A 81 -2.55 19.28 -17.78
CA ASN A 81 -1.74 20.38 -17.22
C ASN A 81 -1.04 19.98 -15.92
N GLY A 82 -1.40 18.87 -15.32
CA GLY A 82 -0.79 18.36 -14.08
C GLY A 82 -1.78 17.89 -13.03
N LEU A 83 -1.29 17.84 -11.79
CA LEU A 83 -2.09 17.48 -10.62
C LEU A 83 -2.88 18.68 -10.11
N ASN A 84 -4.19 18.54 -10.02
CA ASN A 84 -5.11 19.56 -9.55
C ASN A 84 -5.86 19.10 -8.31
N LEU A 85 -5.96 19.97 -7.31
CA LEU A 85 -6.75 19.67 -6.11
C LEU A 85 -8.24 19.59 -6.47
N LEU A 86 -8.84 18.43 -6.20
CA LEU A 86 -10.26 18.16 -6.44
C LEU A 86 -11.11 18.53 -5.23
N LYS A 87 -10.69 18.06 -4.06
CA LYS A 87 -11.35 18.34 -2.78
C LYS A 87 -10.44 18.02 -1.60
N THR A 88 -10.82 18.59 -0.45
CA THR A 88 -10.28 18.21 0.86
C THR A 88 -11.45 17.79 1.75
N PHE A 89 -11.25 16.73 2.55
CA PHE A 89 -12.22 16.30 3.54
C PHE A 89 -11.52 15.84 4.83
N SER A 90 -12.29 15.76 5.92
CA SER A 90 -11.76 15.30 7.20
C SER A 90 -12.06 13.81 7.40
N ASN A 91 -11.02 13.01 7.73
CA ASN A 91 -11.16 11.64 8.19
C ASN A 91 -11.48 11.55 9.70
N GLY A 92 -11.29 12.63 10.44
CA GLY A 92 -11.56 12.72 11.88
C GLY A 92 -10.33 12.58 12.77
N GLY A 93 -9.21 12.12 12.24
CA GLY A 93 -7.92 12.00 12.94
C GLY A 93 -6.77 11.78 11.97
N GLU A 94 -5.57 11.75 12.51
CA GLU A 94 -4.36 11.44 11.77
C GLU A 94 -4.46 10.09 11.09
N SER A 95 -3.97 9.99 9.87
CA SER A 95 -4.07 8.78 9.06
C SER A 95 -2.80 8.60 8.24
N GLU A 96 -2.23 7.40 8.28
CA GLU A 96 -1.04 7.10 7.49
C GLU A 96 -1.37 6.27 6.26
N GLY A 97 -1.95 5.11 6.44
CA GLY A 97 -2.24 4.20 5.35
C GLY A 97 -3.54 4.52 4.59
N CYS A 98 -3.49 4.40 3.28
CA CYS A 98 -4.69 4.38 2.46
C CYS A 98 -4.53 3.51 1.23
N VAL A 99 -5.65 3.04 0.67
CA VAL A 99 -5.72 2.39 -0.64
C VAL A 99 -7.05 2.69 -1.31
N PHE A 100 -7.03 2.94 -2.60
CA PHE A 100 -8.24 3.18 -3.38
C PHE A 100 -8.61 1.96 -4.21
N ASP A 101 -9.82 1.48 -4.02
CA ASP A 101 -10.42 0.41 -4.81
C ASP A 101 -11.09 1.00 -6.07
N ASP A 102 -10.40 0.95 -7.18
CA ASP A 102 -10.83 1.49 -8.46
C ASP A 102 -12.17 0.89 -8.93
N GLU A 103 -12.33 -0.42 -8.76
CA GLU A 103 -13.50 -1.15 -9.24
C GLU A 103 -14.74 -0.85 -8.42
N ASN A 104 -14.56 -0.65 -7.12
CA ASN A 104 -15.64 -0.34 -6.20
C ASN A 104 -15.73 1.15 -5.87
N SER A 105 -14.87 2.01 -6.41
CA SER A 105 -14.78 3.44 -6.11
C SER A 105 -14.81 3.70 -4.59
N THR A 106 -13.96 2.99 -3.84
CA THR A 106 -13.95 3.02 -2.38
C THR A 106 -12.53 3.29 -1.88
N LEU A 107 -12.37 4.30 -1.05
CA LEU A 107 -11.13 4.60 -0.35
C LEU A 107 -11.15 3.94 1.03
N PHE A 108 -10.17 3.12 1.33
CA PHE A 108 -9.91 2.61 2.66
C PHE A 108 -8.81 3.43 3.30
N ILE A 109 -9.03 3.84 4.55
CA ILE A 109 -8.07 4.67 5.32
C ILE A 109 -7.89 4.05 6.70
N SER A 110 -6.63 3.90 7.12
CA SER A 110 -6.24 3.60 8.48
C SER A 110 -6.03 4.90 9.27
N GLU A 111 -6.68 5.01 10.41
CA GLU A 111 -6.64 6.18 11.30
C GLU A 111 -5.83 5.83 12.55
N GLU A 112 -4.65 6.42 12.68
CA GLU A 112 -3.64 6.09 13.71
C GLU A 112 -3.96 6.65 15.10
N ASN A 113 -4.98 7.48 15.23
CA ASN A 113 -5.32 8.10 16.52
C ASN A 113 -5.68 7.07 17.63
N VAL A 114 -5.94 7.56 18.85
CA VAL A 114 -6.30 6.71 20.02
C VAL A 114 -7.47 5.75 19.81
N ARG A 115 -8.30 5.95 18.78
CA ARG A 115 -9.41 5.05 18.42
C ARG A 115 -8.94 3.94 17.47
N GLY A 116 -7.89 4.19 16.69
CA GLY A 116 -7.30 3.25 15.74
C GLY A 116 -8.35 2.64 14.83
N ASN A 117 -8.82 3.39 13.83
CA ASN A 117 -9.93 2.94 12.99
C ASN A 117 -9.44 2.52 11.59
N LEU A 118 -10.11 1.53 11.01
CA LEU A 118 -10.13 1.30 9.56
C LEU A 118 -11.49 1.72 9.01
N LYS A 119 -11.50 2.64 8.05
CA LYS A 119 -12.73 3.22 7.48
C LYS A 119 -12.78 3.05 5.97
N ALA A 120 -14.00 2.93 5.43
CA ALA A 120 -14.28 2.93 4.01
C ALA A 120 -15.12 4.16 3.61
N TYR A 121 -14.66 4.86 2.58
CA TYR A 121 -15.33 6.01 1.96
C TYR A 121 -15.76 5.62 0.55
N LYS A 122 -17.05 5.42 0.34
CA LYS A 122 -17.61 5.12 -0.98
C LYS A 122 -17.84 6.41 -1.76
N PHE A 123 -17.41 6.41 -3.02
CA PHE A 123 -17.67 7.51 -3.95
C PHE A 123 -18.62 7.09 -5.06
N ASP A 124 -19.43 8.04 -5.52
CA ASP A 124 -20.24 7.86 -6.71
C ASP A 124 -19.48 8.27 -7.99
N LYS A 125 -20.16 8.16 -9.13
CA LYS A 125 -19.59 8.53 -10.44
C LYS A 125 -19.17 10.01 -10.57
N ASN A 126 -19.62 10.89 -9.67
CA ASN A 126 -19.24 12.31 -9.65
C ASN A 126 -18.12 12.60 -8.66
N PHE A 127 -17.64 11.59 -7.93
CA PHE A 127 -16.72 11.69 -6.82
C PHE A 127 -17.33 12.31 -5.55
N ASP A 128 -18.65 12.17 -5.40
CA ASP A 128 -19.32 12.55 -4.17
C ASP A 128 -19.46 11.36 -3.24
N PHE A 129 -19.51 11.63 -1.94
CA PHE A 129 -19.66 10.55 -0.95
C PHE A 129 -21.01 9.87 -1.04
N VAL A 130 -21.03 8.55 -1.06
CA VAL A 130 -22.22 7.74 -0.93
C VAL A 130 -22.47 7.43 0.55
N GLY A 131 -23.24 8.26 1.21
CA GLY A 131 -23.55 8.11 2.63
C GLY A 131 -22.39 8.56 3.55
N LYS A 132 -22.41 8.04 4.78
CA LYS A 132 -21.35 8.28 5.77
C LYS A 132 -20.23 7.25 5.60
N PRO A 133 -18.99 7.57 6.04
CA PRO A 133 -17.93 6.58 6.07
C PRO A 133 -18.34 5.36 6.91
N PHE A 134 -18.04 4.19 6.39
CA PHE A 134 -18.29 2.92 7.08
C PHE A 134 -17.10 2.59 7.98
N LEU A 135 -17.34 2.38 9.26
CA LEU A 135 -16.34 1.89 10.20
C LEU A 135 -16.21 0.37 10.01
N ILE A 136 -15.06 -0.08 9.48
CA ILE A 136 -14.77 -1.49 9.27
C ILE A 136 -14.33 -2.12 10.58
N ASP A 137 -13.33 -1.52 11.24
CA ASP A 137 -12.77 -2.02 12.49
C ASP A 137 -12.15 -0.88 13.31
N SER A 138 -11.77 -1.19 14.56
CA SER A 138 -11.17 -0.23 15.48
C SER A 138 -10.39 -0.95 16.59
N ARG A 139 -9.71 -0.19 17.47
CA ARG A 139 -9.07 -0.72 18.69
C ARG A 139 -10.06 -1.38 19.66
N ARG A 140 -11.37 -1.26 19.47
CA ARG A 140 -12.40 -2.01 20.20
C ARG A 140 -12.79 -3.32 19.52
N GLY A 141 -12.27 -3.57 18.33
CA GLY A 141 -12.46 -4.80 17.55
C GLY A 141 -11.18 -5.63 17.49
N GLN A 142 -10.63 -5.80 16.30
CA GLN A 142 -9.49 -6.67 16.02
C GLN A 142 -8.16 -5.92 15.86
N ILE A 143 -8.16 -4.59 15.88
CA ILE A 143 -6.94 -3.78 15.76
C ILE A 143 -6.35 -3.58 17.16
N PHE A 144 -5.23 -4.24 17.44
CA PHE A 144 -4.56 -4.17 18.75
C PHE A 144 -3.34 -3.24 18.73
N GLY A 145 -2.68 -3.08 17.60
CA GLY A 145 -1.59 -2.14 17.37
C GLY A 145 -2.07 -0.83 16.74
N ASP A 146 -1.15 -0.05 16.22
CA ASP A 146 -1.48 1.13 15.41
C ASP A 146 -1.86 0.67 14.00
N PRO A 147 -3.01 1.11 13.47
CA PRO A 147 -3.42 0.77 12.11
C PRO A 147 -2.64 1.63 11.11
N GLU A 148 -1.73 0.99 10.41
CA GLU A 148 -0.79 1.59 9.49
C GLU A 148 -1.14 1.28 8.02
N GLY A 149 -0.22 0.72 7.27
CA GLY A 149 -0.41 0.38 5.86
C GLY A 149 -1.64 -0.46 5.60
N VAL A 150 -2.37 -0.10 4.55
CA VAL A 150 -3.54 -0.86 4.07
C VAL A 150 -3.40 -1.11 2.57
N SER A 151 -3.67 -2.35 2.15
CA SER A 151 -3.61 -2.77 0.75
C SER A 151 -4.79 -3.66 0.37
N ILE A 152 -5.01 -3.86 -0.93
CA ILE A 152 -6.07 -4.71 -1.48
C ILE A 152 -5.47 -5.81 -2.32
N TYR A 153 -5.65 -7.06 -1.89
CA TYR A 153 -5.40 -8.21 -2.74
C TYR A 153 -6.67 -8.59 -3.50
N LYS A 154 -6.65 -8.42 -4.82
CA LYS A 154 -7.78 -8.70 -5.71
C LYS A 154 -7.74 -10.16 -6.15
N THR A 155 -8.79 -10.94 -5.92
CA THR A 155 -8.92 -12.32 -6.41
C THR A 155 -9.66 -12.39 -7.72
N ASP A 156 -10.70 -11.60 -7.87
CA ASP A 156 -11.50 -11.42 -9.09
C ASP A 156 -12.09 -10.02 -9.11
N LYS A 157 -12.83 -9.67 -10.15
CA LYS A 157 -13.52 -8.39 -10.24
C LYS A 157 -14.45 -8.22 -9.03
N ASN A 158 -14.24 -7.17 -8.29
CA ASN A 158 -14.93 -6.81 -7.04
C ASN A 158 -14.66 -7.75 -5.84
N ASP A 159 -14.01 -8.90 -6.00
CA ASP A 159 -13.66 -9.80 -4.91
C ASP A 159 -12.22 -9.65 -4.46
N GLY A 160 -11.92 -10.17 -3.28
CA GLY A 160 -10.59 -10.15 -2.68
C GLY A 160 -10.59 -9.80 -1.22
N TYR A 161 -9.45 -9.30 -0.77
CA TYR A 161 -9.19 -9.04 0.64
C TYR A 161 -8.62 -7.65 0.84
N ILE A 162 -9.02 -7.01 1.93
CA ILE A 162 -8.34 -5.84 2.48
C ILE A 162 -7.36 -6.36 3.55
N ILE A 163 -6.11 -5.93 3.47
CA ILE A 163 -5.08 -6.27 4.45
C ILE A 163 -4.67 -4.97 5.15
N LEU A 164 -4.62 -5.02 6.47
CA LEU A 164 -4.23 -3.90 7.33
C LEU A 164 -3.05 -4.32 8.19
N SER A 165 -1.97 -3.52 8.19
CA SER A 165 -0.92 -3.66 9.19
C SER A 165 -1.42 -3.15 10.54
N SER A 166 -1.24 -3.97 11.57
CA SER A 166 -1.43 -3.62 12.97
C SER A 166 -0.05 -3.55 13.62
N GLN A 167 0.59 -2.37 13.52
CA GLN A 167 1.93 -2.13 14.05
C GLN A 167 1.95 -2.28 15.57
N GLY A 168 3.08 -2.62 16.14
CA GLY A 168 3.23 -2.80 17.58
C GLY A 168 2.83 -4.18 18.09
N ASP A 169 1.74 -4.80 17.60
CA ASP A 169 1.45 -6.22 17.89
C ASP A 169 1.96 -7.16 16.79
N GLY A 170 2.51 -6.60 15.71
CA GLY A 170 3.17 -7.31 14.61
C GLY A 170 2.24 -8.25 13.86
N LYS A 171 0.98 -7.85 13.67
CA LYS A 171 -0.03 -8.62 12.95
C LYS A 171 -0.51 -7.91 11.69
N PHE A 172 -1.08 -8.71 10.81
CA PHE A 172 -1.82 -8.26 9.65
C PHE A 172 -3.25 -8.77 9.75
N ASN A 173 -4.20 -7.86 9.72
CA ASN A 173 -5.62 -8.19 9.76
C ASN A 173 -6.16 -8.29 8.34
N ILE A 174 -6.99 -9.31 8.09
CA ILE A 174 -7.63 -9.53 6.79
C ILE A 174 -9.13 -9.37 6.92
N TYR A 175 -9.70 -8.64 5.97
CA TYR A 175 -11.13 -8.39 5.85
C TYR A 175 -11.62 -8.72 4.44
N ASN A 176 -12.90 -9.01 4.29
CA ASN A 176 -13.52 -9.11 2.98
C ASN A 176 -13.44 -7.74 2.26
N ARG A 177 -13.09 -7.75 0.98
CA ARG A 177 -13.06 -6.54 0.15
C ARG A 177 -14.46 -5.99 -0.12
N GLN A 178 -15.50 -6.83 -0.09
CA GLN A 178 -16.89 -6.42 -0.26
C GLN A 178 -17.56 -6.04 1.05
N ALA A 179 -18.42 -5.01 1.00
CA ALA A 179 -19.22 -4.63 2.14
C ALA A 179 -20.08 -5.83 2.64
N PRO A 180 -20.22 -6.00 3.95
CA PRO A 180 -19.85 -5.10 5.04
C PRO A 180 -18.40 -5.20 5.53
N TYR A 181 -17.46 -5.66 4.70
CA TYR A 181 -16.02 -5.75 5.00
C TYR A 181 -15.71 -6.61 6.24
N GLY A 182 -16.35 -7.76 6.34
CA GLY A 182 -16.24 -8.62 7.52
C GLY A 182 -14.80 -9.06 7.79
N PHE A 183 -14.39 -9.02 9.06
CA PHE A 183 -13.11 -9.58 9.50
C PHE A 183 -13.05 -11.08 9.22
N ILE A 184 -11.94 -11.53 8.67
CA ILE A 184 -11.70 -12.95 8.33
C ILE A 184 -10.75 -13.56 9.36
N SER A 185 -9.55 -13.01 9.48
CA SER A 185 -8.50 -13.54 10.35
C SER A 185 -7.38 -12.50 10.54
N SER A 186 -6.42 -12.85 11.37
CA SER A 186 -5.15 -12.15 11.46
C SER A 186 -3.98 -13.14 11.42
N PHE A 187 -2.84 -12.72 10.88
CA PHE A 187 -1.64 -13.53 10.80
C PHE A 187 -0.39 -12.74 11.18
N LYS A 188 0.71 -13.47 11.40
CA LYS A 188 2.07 -12.91 11.56
C LYS A 188 2.98 -13.53 10.52
N ILE A 189 3.95 -12.75 10.08
CA ILE A 189 5.02 -13.25 9.22
C ILE A 189 6.20 -13.60 10.13
N ILE A 190 6.44 -14.91 10.27
CA ILE A 190 7.52 -15.45 11.09
C ILE A 190 8.72 -15.79 10.23
N GLY A 191 9.91 -15.78 10.84
CA GLY A 191 11.14 -16.16 10.14
C GLY A 191 11.18 -17.62 9.71
N ASN A 192 12.00 -17.93 8.72
CA ASN A 192 12.19 -19.29 8.17
C ASN A 192 13.63 -19.81 8.36
N GLY A 193 14.30 -19.40 9.40
CA GLY A 193 15.66 -19.84 9.75
C GLY A 193 16.78 -18.98 9.18
N SER A 194 16.77 -18.63 7.91
CA SER A 194 17.76 -17.74 7.28
C SER A 194 17.29 -16.28 7.15
N ILE A 195 15.99 -16.09 7.10
CA ILE A 195 15.34 -14.79 7.03
C ILE A 195 14.52 -14.61 8.32
N ASP A 196 14.69 -13.52 9.01
CA ASP A 196 13.90 -13.18 10.20
C ASP A 196 12.44 -12.89 9.85
N GLY A 197 11.59 -12.82 10.86
CA GLY A 197 10.18 -12.44 10.69
C GLY A 197 10.03 -10.98 10.31
N VAL A 198 8.79 -10.50 10.33
CA VAL A 198 8.45 -9.10 10.09
C VAL A 198 7.93 -8.48 11.38
N SER A 199 8.33 -7.26 11.65
CA SER A 199 7.92 -6.51 12.82
C SER A 199 7.88 -5.01 12.56
N ASP A 200 7.07 -4.31 13.33
CA ASP A 200 6.97 -2.84 13.30
C ASP A 200 6.75 -2.30 11.88
N THR A 201 5.71 -2.83 11.24
CA THR A 201 5.42 -2.59 9.82
C THR A 201 4.55 -1.37 9.65
N ASP A 202 5.08 -0.38 8.93
CA ASP A 202 4.31 0.78 8.44
C ASP A 202 3.61 0.42 7.12
N GLY A 203 4.36 0.31 6.04
CA GLY A 203 3.84 0.13 4.68
C GLY A 203 3.72 -1.31 4.23
N ILE A 204 2.63 -1.60 3.54
CA ILE A 204 2.40 -2.87 2.85
C ILE A 204 1.85 -2.63 1.45
N GLU A 205 2.13 -3.54 0.53
CA GLU A 205 1.49 -3.59 -0.78
C GLU A 205 1.25 -5.02 -1.20
N THR A 206 0.20 -5.27 -1.99
CA THR A 206 -0.13 -6.59 -2.50
C THR A 206 -0.24 -6.59 -4.02
N LEU A 207 0.28 -7.62 -4.64
CA LEU A 207 0.21 -7.80 -6.09
C LEU A 207 -0.31 -9.20 -6.39
N ASN A 208 -1.52 -9.28 -6.95
CA ASN A 208 -2.06 -10.51 -7.51
C ASN A 208 -1.60 -10.67 -8.96
N TYR A 209 -0.38 -11.10 -9.12
CA TYR A 209 0.20 -11.40 -10.42
C TYR A 209 1.12 -12.60 -10.30
N ASN A 210 0.96 -13.57 -11.19
CA ASN A 210 1.80 -14.76 -11.20
C ASN A 210 3.23 -14.36 -11.59
N LEU A 211 4.08 -14.21 -10.58
CA LEU A 211 5.50 -13.92 -10.76
C LEU A 211 6.23 -15.24 -10.96
N LYS A 212 6.53 -15.55 -12.22
CA LYS A 212 7.36 -16.69 -12.60
C LYS A 212 8.79 -16.25 -12.77
N CYS A 213 9.68 -17.02 -12.17
CA CYS A 213 11.09 -16.93 -12.49
C CYS A 213 11.31 -17.43 -13.90
N LYS A 214 11.77 -16.58 -14.80
CA LYS A 214 12.22 -17.05 -16.11
C LYS A 214 13.49 -17.85 -15.92
N ASP A 215 13.52 -19.08 -16.43
CA ASP A 215 14.71 -19.94 -16.59
C ASP A 215 15.70 -19.25 -17.53
N ASN A 216 16.32 -18.20 -17.09
CA ASN A 216 17.39 -17.56 -17.83
C ASN A 216 18.68 -17.64 -17.01
N LYS A 217 19.71 -18.09 -17.67
CA LYS A 217 21.09 -18.40 -17.22
C LYS A 217 21.83 -17.32 -16.41
N ASN A 218 21.16 -16.28 -15.97
CA ASN A 218 21.63 -15.30 -14.99
C ASN A 218 20.79 -15.50 -13.72
N GLN A 219 21.14 -16.51 -12.95
CA GLN A 219 20.56 -16.80 -11.65
C GLN A 219 20.67 -15.57 -10.74
N LEU A 220 19.52 -14.95 -10.48
CA LEU A 220 19.31 -14.35 -9.18
C LEU A 220 18.97 -15.53 -8.24
N ASP A 221 19.81 -15.78 -7.26
CA ASP A 221 19.70 -16.91 -6.31
C ASP A 221 18.45 -16.85 -5.38
N PHE A 222 17.45 -16.02 -5.69
CA PHE A 222 16.28 -15.74 -4.87
C PHE A 222 14.98 -15.72 -5.70
N CYS A 223 14.80 -16.75 -6.50
CA CYS A 223 13.60 -16.80 -7.30
C CYS A 223 12.68 -17.91 -6.80
N ASP A 224 11.82 -17.56 -5.87
CA ASP A 224 10.66 -18.40 -5.56
C ASP A 224 9.55 -18.08 -6.56
N ASP A 225 8.85 -19.11 -7.06
CA ASP A 225 7.65 -18.89 -7.85
C ASP A 225 6.53 -18.40 -6.92
N PHE A 226 5.88 -17.30 -7.31
CA PHE A 226 4.74 -16.73 -6.61
C PHE A 226 3.48 -16.85 -7.47
N PRO A 227 2.84 -18.02 -7.54
CA PRO A 227 1.77 -18.27 -8.49
C PRO A 227 0.52 -17.43 -8.22
N LEU A 228 0.27 -17.07 -6.97
CA LEU A 228 -0.83 -16.18 -6.55
C LEU A 228 -0.32 -14.78 -6.17
N GLY A 229 0.88 -14.42 -6.60
CA GLY A 229 1.46 -13.11 -6.32
C GLY A 229 2.07 -12.98 -4.93
N VAL A 230 2.32 -11.74 -4.54
CA VAL A 230 3.10 -11.41 -3.34
C VAL A 230 2.42 -10.35 -2.49
N MET A 231 2.74 -10.37 -1.21
CA MET A 231 2.63 -9.23 -0.31
C MET A 231 4.03 -8.68 -0.07
N ILE A 232 4.22 -7.40 -0.30
CA ILE A 232 5.45 -6.66 0.00
C ILE A 232 5.26 -5.99 1.34
N VAL A 233 6.19 -6.20 2.26
CA VAL A 233 6.06 -5.75 3.64
C VAL A 233 7.33 -5.01 4.05
N GLN A 234 7.19 -3.80 4.56
CA GLN A 234 8.28 -3.11 5.24
C GLN A 234 8.53 -3.78 6.59
N ASP A 235 9.79 -4.05 6.91
CA ASP A 235 10.22 -4.62 8.19
C ASP A 235 11.03 -3.60 8.97
N GLY A 236 10.42 -3.06 10.03
CA GLY A 236 10.99 -2.01 10.85
C GLY A 236 12.15 -2.46 11.71
N TYR A 237 12.17 -3.71 12.15
CA TYR A 237 13.25 -4.30 12.96
C TYR A 237 13.84 -5.53 12.28
N ASN A 238 14.66 -5.30 11.27
CA ASN A 238 15.34 -6.35 10.52
C ASN A 238 16.59 -6.84 11.25
N TYR A 239 16.77 -8.16 11.35
CA TYR A 239 17.87 -8.80 12.05
C TYR A 239 18.65 -9.77 11.15
N THR A 240 19.98 -9.76 11.30
CA THR A 240 20.86 -10.81 10.76
C THR A 240 21.51 -11.53 11.95
N GLY A 241 21.00 -12.70 12.28
CA GLY A 241 21.29 -13.36 13.56
C GLY A 241 20.79 -12.51 14.73
N GLU A 242 21.67 -12.14 15.66
CA GLU A 242 21.35 -11.27 16.82
C GLU A 242 21.55 -9.78 16.53
N ASN A 243 22.06 -9.41 15.35
CA ASN A 243 22.38 -8.03 15.02
C ASN A 243 21.24 -7.34 14.33
N LYS A 244 20.75 -6.23 14.89
CA LYS A 244 19.83 -5.32 14.20
C LYS A 244 20.58 -4.64 13.07
N VAL A 245 20.01 -4.70 11.86
CA VAL A 245 20.54 -4.08 10.65
C VAL A 245 19.53 -3.07 10.10
N ASN A 246 19.81 -2.50 8.94
CA ASN A 246 18.88 -1.55 8.31
C ASN A 246 17.55 -2.20 8.00
N GLN A 247 16.48 -1.42 8.06
CA GLN A 247 15.17 -1.82 7.58
C GLN A 247 15.25 -2.34 6.14
N ASN A 248 14.39 -3.29 5.83
CA ASN A 248 14.27 -3.84 4.48
C ASN A 248 12.80 -4.06 4.10
N PHE A 249 12.59 -4.57 2.91
CA PHE A 249 11.31 -5.09 2.45
C PHE A 249 11.42 -6.60 2.29
N LYS A 250 10.36 -7.30 2.70
CA LYS A 250 10.24 -8.75 2.51
C LYS A 250 9.12 -9.06 1.51
N LEU A 251 9.35 -10.04 0.67
CA LEU A 251 8.36 -10.58 -0.25
C LEU A 251 7.78 -11.84 0.38
N VAL A 252 6.47 -11.87 0.55
CA VAL A 252 5.74 -12.98 1.16
C VAL A 252 4.78 -13.56 0.13
N SER A 253 4.85 -14.87 -0.09
CA SER A 253 3.92 -15.56 -0.99
C SER A 253 2.49 -15.40 -0.51
N PHE A 254 1.63 -14.88 -1.39
CA PHE A 254 0.21 -14.75 -1.04
C PHE A 254 -0.49 -16.11 -0.97
N GLU A 255 0.00 -17.11 -1.70
CA GLU A 255 -0.47 -18.49 -1.58
C GLU A 255 -0.28 -19.02 -0.15
N GLN A 256 0.91 -18.82 0.44
CA GLN A 256 1.17 -19.22 1.82
C GLN A 256 0.27 -18.49 2.84
N ILE A 257 -0.07 -17.23 2.59
CA ILE A 257 -1.02 -16.50 3.42
C ILE A 257 -2.39 -17.17 3.35
N LEU A 258 -2.91 -17.45 2.14
CA LEU A 258 -4.22 -18.08 1.96
C LEU A 258 -4.29 -19.48 2.53
N ASP A 259 -3.24 -20.28 2.37
CA ASP A 259 -3.19 -21.67 2.89
C ASP A 259 -3.27 -21.72 4.42
N ASN A 260 -2.77 -20.69 5.10
CA ASN A 260 -2.81 -20.60 6.57
C ASN A 260 -4.07 -19.93 7.13
N LEU A 261 -4.95 -19.43 6.29
CA LEU A 261 -6.16 -18.73 6.72
C LEU A 261 -7.40 -19.64 6.80
N ASP A 262 -7.32 -20.93 6.44
CA ASP A 262 -8.48 -21.81 6.26
C ASP A 262 -9.58 -21.20 5.36
N VAL A 263 -9.20 -20.29 4.47
CA VAL A 263 -10.13 -19.69 3.51
C VAL A 263 -10.31 -20.67 2.35
N THR A 264 -11.51 -21.13 2.14
CA THR A 264 -11.84 -21.93 0.95
C THR A 264 -11.57 -21.09 -0.31
N ARG A 265 -10.69 -21.59 -1.15
CA ARG A 265 -10.32 -21.03 -2.46
C ARG A 265 -11.49 -21.01 -3.44
#